data_f06cd3f1510b79d4fc95bcd6c53e9ae3
#
_entry.id   f06cd3f1510b79d4fc95bcd6c53e9ae3
#
_cell.length_a   1.000
_cell.length_b   1.000
_cell.length_c   1.000
_cell.angle_alpha   90.00
_cell.angle_beta   90.00
_cell.angle_gamma   90.00
#
_symmetry.space_group_name_H-M   'P 1'
#
loop_
_entity.id
_entity.type
_entity.pdbx_description
1 polymer ?
#
loop_
_entity_poly.entity_id
_entity_poly.type
_entity_poly.pdbx_seq_one_letter_code
_entity_poly.pdbx_strand_id
1 'polypeptide(L)'
;MEIAEAHQEDDNQNSGFTFVQIPDDSKLFPNFKNKDVQQKFFQWGLTEKNLKYAKFRFNQSFHLIGIDNFLKDLVNDSTVQKVFEPLKYVMSSTGVNYKKLNSEVINMSFFDFFYEKDIATEDGYIKKELEEMYEGISLGDRMRKAMLWEESEYFMELQDPKIQNEFIYKLFQMISIGGSICQYEENVKDYLDIVKSLYKDLITVAKDQDTGEIRVYSHVFLVESVQGVENIFTVKDHPQNFFFVIVDPIHWHVTLLYHQWTSFW
;
A
#
# COMPACT_ATOMS: atom_id res chain seq x y z
N MET A 1 -40.18 -48.44 14.32
CA MET A 1 -40.35 -47.54 13.20
C MET A 1 -39.47 -46.36 13.48
N GLU A 2 -38.16 -46.52 13.13
CA GLU A 2 -37.10 -45.54 13.34
C GLU A 2 -37.11 -44.57 12.15
N ILE A 3 -37.23 -43.30 12.47
CA ILE A 3 -37.08 -42.22 11.47
C ILE A 3 -35.60 -41.87 11.45
N ALA A 4 -34.92 -42.24 10.35
CA ALA A 4 -33.55 -41.83 10.07
C ALA A 4 -33.59 -40.33 9.71
N GLU A 5 -33.03 -39.49 10.56
CA GLU A 5 -32.69 -38.12 10.21
C GLU A 5 -31.48 -38.13 9.25
N ALA A 6 -31.76 -37.77 8.00
CA ALA A 6 -30.74 -37.52 7.03
C ALA A 6 -30.02 -36.21 7.38
N HIS A 7 -28.79 -36.32 7.89
CA HIS A 7 -27.86 -35.19 7.89
C HIS A 7 -27.57 -34.83 6.43
N GLN A 8 -28.11 -33.72 5.98
CA GLN A 8 -27.58 -33.03 4.79
C GLN A 8 -26.22 -32.46 5.20
N GLU A 9 -25.16 -33.17 4.79
CA GLU A 9 -23.86 -32.57 4.67
C GLU A 9 -23.96 -31.47 3.60
N ASP A 10 -23.88 -30.23 4.02
CA ASP A 10 -23.64 -29.08 3.13
C ASP A 10 -22.27 -29.28 2.50
N ASP A 11 -22.24 -29.88 1.32
CA ASP A 11 -21.12 -29.83 0.39
C ASP A 11 -20.94 -28.37 -0.07
N ASN A 12 -20.43 -27.53 0.83
CA ASN A 12 -19.93 -26.22 0.51
C ASN A 12 -18.61 -26.44 -0.25
N GLN A 13 -18.73 -26.77 -1.56
CA GLN A 13 -17.61 -26.75 -2.47
C GLN A 13 -16.95 -25.39 -2.33
N ASN A 14 -15.75 -25.40 -1.78
CA ASN A 14 -14.88 -24.27 -1.55
C ASN A 14 -14.54 -23.64 -2.91
N SER A 15 -15.53 -22.92 -3.49
CA SER A 15 -15.31 -22.13 -4.69
C SER A 15 -14.38 -20.99 -4.34
N GLY A 16 -13.21 -20.91 -5.01
CA GLY A 16 -12.22 -19.85 -4.81
C GLY A 16 -12.82 -18.46 -4.94
N PHE A 17 -12.08 -17.46 -4.51
CA PHE A 17 -12.48 -16.06 -4.71
C PHE A 17 -12.49 -15.70 -6.19
N THR A 18 -13.49 -14.93 -6.59
CA THR A 18 -13.57 -14.33 -7.92
C THR A 18 -13.71 -12.82 -7.80
N PHE A 19 -13.21 -12.09 -8.80
CA PHE A 19 -13.08 -10.65 -8.72
C PHE A 19 -13.73 -9.96 -9.92
N VAL A 20 -14.42 -8.87 -9.64
CA VAL A 20 -15.03 -8.00 -10.64
C VAL A 20 -14.51 -6.61 -10.48
N GLN A 21 -13.99 -6.01 -11.55
CA GLN A 21 -13.50 -4.64 -11.52
C GLN A 21 -14.61 -3.67 -11.12
N ILE A 22 -14.33 -2.79 -10.20
CA ILE A 22 -15.16 -1.61 -9.93
C ILE A 22 -14.77 -0.56 -10.97
N PRO A 23 -15.73 -0.06 -11.78
CA PRO A 23 -15.43 0.92 -12.81
C PRO A 23 -14.73 2.14 -12.25
N ASP A 24 -13.71 2.60 -12.96
CA ASP A 24 -12.93 3.78 -12.57
C ASP A 24 -13.66 5.08 -12.93
N ASP A 25 -14.72 5.38 -12.21
CA ASP A 25 -15.49 6.63 -12.34
C ASP A 25 -14.93 7.74 -11.44
N SER A 26 -15.57 8.93 -11.49
CA SER A 26 -15.15 10.09 -10.70
C SER A 26 -15.31 9.92 -9.18
N LYS A 27 -16.05 8.89 -8.75
CA LYS A 27 -16.30 8.60 -7.33
C LYS A 27 -15.30 7.61 -6.74
N LEU A 28 -14.65 6.85 -7.61
CA LEU A 28 -13.61 5.93 -7.21
C LEU A 28 -12.29 6.71 -7.03
N PHE A 29 -11.67 6.61 -5.87
CA PHE A 29 -10.43 7.30 -5.52
C PHE A 29 -10.50 8.83 -5.71
N PRO A 30 -11.46 9.54 -5.10
CA PRO A 30 -11.66 10.98 -5.32
C PRO A 30 -10.43 11.81 -4.92
N ASN A 31 -9.69 11.40 -3.88
CA ASN A 31 -8.48 12.10 -3.45
C ASN A 31 -7.32 11.84 -4.41
N PHE A 32 -7.11 10.60 -4.87
CA PHE A 32 -6.11 10.33 -5.91
C PHE A 32 -6.35 11.15 -7.18
N LYS A 33 -7.61 11.40 -7.54
CA LYS A 33 -8.01 12.16 -8.74
C LYS A 33 -8.11 13.67 -8.53
N ASN A 34 -7.92 14.12 -7.31
CA ASN A 34 -7.91 15.54 -7.00
C ASN A 34 -6.78 16.24 -7.79
N LYS A 35 -7.06 17.42 -8.36
CA LYS A 35 -6.10 18.15 -9.23
C LYS A 35 -4.83 18.52 -8.49
N ASP A 36 -4.93 18.95 -7.24
CA ASP A 36 -3.77 19.34 -6.45
C ASP A 36 -2.91 18.14 -6.12
N VAL A 37 -3.53 16.98 -5.81
CA VAL A 37 -2.83 15.71 -5.61
C VAL A 37 -2.14 15.25 -6.89
N GLN A 38 -2.81 15.31 -8.04
CA GLN A 38 -2.23 14.97 -9.33
C GLN A 38 -1.05 15.87 -9.70
N GLN A 39 -1.12 17.15 -9.37
CA GLN A 39 0.01 18.08 -9.56
C GLN A 39 1.20 17.69 -8.69
N LYS A 40 0.97 17.34 -7.41
CA LYS A 40 2.02 16.84 -6.52
C LYS A 40 2.60 15.51 -7.01
N PHE A 41 1.75 14.59 -7.46
CA PHE A 41 2.22 13.33 -8.06
C PHE A 41 3.14 13.57 -9.25
N PHE A 42 2.77 14.49 -10.14
CA PHE A 42 3.61 14.85 -11.27
C PHE A 42 4.97 15.42 -10.82
N GLN A 43 4.97 16.33 -9.84
CA GLN A 43 6.21 16.88 -9.25
C GLN A 43 7.09 15.81 -8.62
N TRP A 44 6.48 14.81 -7.96
CA TRP A 44 7.21 13.72 -7.30
C TRP A 44 7.54 12.56 -8.24
N GLY A 45 7.26 12.69 -9.52
CA GLY A 45 7.54 11.64 -10.52
C GLY A 45 6.65 10.40 -10.37
N LEU A 46 5.53 10.52 -9.66
CA LEU A 46 4.50 9.49 -9.52
C LEU A 46 3.53 9.60 -10.70
N THR A 47 3.76 8.83 -11.75
CA THR A 47 2.99 8.92 -13.00
C THR A 47 2.31 7.59 -13.31
N GLU A 48 1.44 7.58 -14.31
CA GLU A 48 0.80 6.36 -14.79
C GLU A 48 1.80 5.27 -15.25
N LYS A 49 3.07 5.61 -15.49
CA LYS A 49 4.10 4.62 -15.84
C LYS A 49 4.54 3.78 -14.66
N ASN A 50 4.60 4.37 -13.47
CA ASN A 50 5.16 3.74 -12.27
C ASN A 50 4.19 3.60 -11.10
N LEU A 51 3.09 4.36 -11.08
CA LEU A 51 2.04 4.28 -10.06
C LEU A 51 0.76 3.71 -10.70
N LYS A 52 0.32 2.57 -10.19
CA LYS A 52 -0.92 1.90 -10.64
C LYS A 52 -1.81 1.65 -9.44
N TYR A 53 -3.11 1.83 -9.62
CA TYR A 53 -4.11 1.46 -8.62
C TYR A 53 -5.41 1.00 -9.28
N ALA A 54 -6.04 0.02 -8.66
CA ALA A 54 -7.32 -0.52 -9.12
C ALA A 54 -8.11 -1.06 -7.93
N LYS A 55 -9.43 -1.12 -8.04
CA LYS A 55 -10.32 -1.67 -7.03
C LYS A 55 -11.22 -2.73 -7.65
N PHE A 56 -11.38 -3.84 -6.93
CA PHE A 56 -12.22 -4.96 -7.33
C PHE A 56 -13.19 -5.28 -6.20
N ARG A 57 -14.33 -5.84 -6.56
CA ARG A 57 -15.26 -6.48 -5.64
C ARG A 57 -15.06 -7.99 -5.72
N PHE A 58 -14.98 -8.64 -4.57
CA PHE A 58 -14.93 -10.10 -4.48
C PHE A 58 -16.29 -10.69 -4.09
N ASN A 59 -16.46 -12.01 -4.25
CA ASN A 59 -17.75 -12.69 -4.29
C ASN A 59 -18.24 -13.31 -2.98
N GLN A 60 -17.40 -13.35 -1.92
CA GLN A 60 -17.74 -14.06 -0.68
C GLN A 60 -17.07 -13.42 0.54
N SER A 61 -17.51 -13.77 1.74
CA SER A 61 -16.95 -13.26 3.00
C SER A 61 -15.45 -13.52 3.10
N PHE A 62 -14.72 -12.49 3.49
CA PHE A 62 -13.29 -12.58 3.75
C PHE A 62 -13.02 -12.86 5.23
N HIS A 63 -12.17 -13.83 5.50
CA HIS A 63 -11.63 -14.12 6.82
C HIS A 63 -10.10 -14.14 6.78
N LEU A 64 -9.47 -13.45 7.70
CA LEU A 64 -8.02 -13.26 7.73
C LEU A 64 -7.23 -14.60 7.73
N ILE A 65 -7.79 -15.66 8.32
CA ILE A 65 -7.18 -16.99 8.32
C ILE A 65 -7.06 -17.59 6.90
N GLY A 66 -7.89 -17.15 5.96
CA GLY A 66 -7.88 -17.58 4.56
C GLY A 66 -7.08 -16.68 3.62
N ILE A 67 -6.25 -15.78 4.15
CA ILE A 67 -5.55 -14.77 3.35
C ILE A 67 -4.66 -15.38 2.25
N ASP A 68 -3.97 -16.48 2.51
CA ASP A 68 -3.09 -17.12 1.53
C ASP A 68 -3.87 -17.58 0.28
N ASN A 69 -5.04 -18.18 0.47
CA ASN A 69 -5.92 -18.57 -0.62
C ASN A 69 -6.50 -17.34 -1.33
N PHE A 70 -6.91 -16.31 -0.58
CA PHE A 70 -7.40 -15.07 -1.15
C PHE A 70 -6.37 -14.41 -2.06
N LEU A 71 -5.14 -14.24 -1.60
CA LEU A 71 -4.07 -13.63 -2.39
C LEU A 71 -3.68 -14.50 -3.59
N LYS A 72 -3.65 -15.82 -3.42
CA LYS A 72 -3.42 -16.75 -4.53
C LYS A 72 -4.52 -16.63 -5.60
N ASP A 73 -5.79 -16.62 -5.20
CA ASP A 73 -6.91 -16.46 -6.14
C ASP A 73 -6.85 -15.10 -6.81
N LEU A 74 -6.54 -14.02 -6.07
CA LEU A 74 -6.42 -12.65 -6.58
C LEU A 74 -5.39 -12.54 -7.71
N VAL A 75 -4.18 -13.07 -7.50
CA VAL A 75 -3.11 -12.95 -8.52
C VAL A 75 -3.33 -13.86 -9.73
N ASN A 76 -4.12 -14.92 -9.57
CA ASN A 76 -4.47 -15.85 -10.65
C ASN A 76 -5.77 -15.47 -11.39
N ASP A 77 -6.56 -14.53 -10.88
CA ASP A 77 -7.83 -14.15 -11.49
C ASP A 77 -7.62 -13.43 -12.82
N SER A 78 -8.27 -13.92 -13.88
CA SER A 78 -8.11 -13.39 -15.23
C SER A 78 -8.63 -11.96 -15.41
N THR A 79 -9.62 -11.54 -14.60
CA THR A 79 -10.14 -10.17 -14.60
C THR A 79 -9.12 -9.23 -13.97
N VAL A 80 -8.54 -9.63 -12.85
CA VAL A 80 -7.50 -8.85 -12.18
C VAL A 80 -6.28 -8.68 -13.08
N GLN A 81 -5.78 -9.76 -13.69
CA GLN A 81 -4.63 -9.75 -14.59
C GLN A 81 -4.85 -8.88 -15.83
N LYS A 82 -6.07 -8.85 -16.36
CA LYS A 82 -6.44 -8.02 -17.51
C LYS A 82 -6.41 -6.53 -17.22
N VAL A 83 -6.81 -6.16 -16.01
CA VAL A 83 -6.98 -4.76 -15.59
C VAL A 83 -5.72 -4.22 -14.96
N PHE A 84 -5.02 -5.05 -14.16
CA PHE A 84 -3.88 -4.64 -13.38
C PHE A 84 -2.58 -5.14 -14.00
N GLU A 85 -1.98 -4.29 -14.84
CA GLU A 85 -0.80 -4.59 -15.66
C GLU A 85 0.34 -5.30 -14.90
N PRO A 86 0.68 -4.94 -13.64
CA PRO A 86 1.76 -5.62 -12.92
C PRO A 86 1.54 -7.13 -12.73
N LEU A 87 0.29 -7.60 -12.77
CA LEU A 87 -0.05 -9.02 -12.66
C LEU A 87 -0.33 -9.72 -14.00
N LYS A 88 -0.22 -8.99 -15.12
CA LYS A 88 -0.59 -9.49 -16.44
C LYS A 88 0.13 -10.79 -16.86
N TYR A 89 1.33 -11.01 -16.39
CA TYR A 89 2.16 -12.15 -16.77
C TYR A 89 2.21 -13.26 -15.71
N VAL A 90 1.39 -13.19 -14.68
CA VAL A 90 1.23 -14.27 -13.71
C VAL A 90 0.44 -15.39 -14.38
N MET A 91 1.10 -16.50 -14.76
CA MET A 91 0.44 -17.58 -15.48
C MET A 91 -0.25 -18.59 -14.57
N SER A 92 0.39 -18.94 -13.47
CA SER A 92 -0.16 -19.85 -12.45
C SER A 92 0.68 -19.73 -11.19
N SER A 93 0.26 -18.88 -10.29
CA SER A 93 0.93 -18.74 -9.00
C SER A 93 0.44 -19.78 -8.01
N THR A 94 1.37 -20.36 -7.26
CA THR A 94 1.07 -21.27 -6.14
C THR A 94 0.89 -20.54 -4.81
N GLY A 95 1.30 -19.25 -4.74
CA GLY A 95 1.14 -18.42 -3.56
C GLY A 95 1.78 -17.04 -3.71
N VAL A 96 1.63 -16.24 -2.69
CA VAL A 96 2.16 -14.88 -2.59
C VAL A 96 2.94 -14.75 -1.29
N ASN A 97 4.16 -14.21 -1.35
CA ASN A 97 4.88 -13.81 -0.14
C ASN A 97 4.51 -12.37 0.19
N TYR A 98 4.11 -12.15 1.41
CA TYR A 98 3.63 -10.84 1.86
C TYR A 98 3.95 -10.61 3.33
N LYS A 99 3.97 -9.34 3.71
CA LYS A 99 4.00 -8.88 5.09
C LYS A 99 2.67 -8.20 5.41
N LYS A 100 1.99 -8.64 6.48
CA LYS A 100 0.83 -7.90 6.97
C LYS A 100 1.30 -6.62 7.64
N LEU A 101 0.73 -5.49 7.25
CA LEU A 101 0.95 -4.19 7.88
C LEU A 101 -0.17 -3.87 8.86
N ASN A 102 0.18 -3.11 9.90
CA ASN A 102 -0.82 -2.49 10.76
C ASN A 102 -1.48 -1.33 10.00
N SER A 103 -2.75 -1.10 10.24
CA SER A 103 -3.52 -0.02 9.64
C SER A 103 -4.43 0.68 10.66
N GLU A 104 -4.09 0.58 11.94
CA GLU A 104 -4.92 1.09 13.03
C GLU A 104 -4.72 2.58 13.30
N VAL A 105 -3.62 3.15 12.82
CA VAL A 105 -3.30 4.58 12.98
C VAL A 105 -4.24 5.43 12.12
N ILE A 106 -5.00 6.30 12.77
CA ILE A 106 -5.91 7.28 12.13
C ILE A 106 -5.55 8.73 12.45
N ASN A 107 -4.48 8.95 13.22
CA ASN A 107 -4.05 10.28 13.65
C ASN A 107 -2.68 10.60 13.06
N MET A 108 -2.53 11.81 12.51
CA MET A 108 -1.28 12.29 11.92
C MET A 108 -0.18 12.59 12.95
N SER A 109 -0.52 12.67 14.26
CA SER A 109 0.49 12.74 15.34
C SER A 109 1.41 11.50 15.38
N PHE A 110 1.04 10.43 14.70
CA PHE A 110 1.94 9.30 14.46
C PHE A 110 3.30 9.75 13.89
N PHE A 111 3.32 10.81 13.10
CA PHE A 111 4.53 11.35 12.46
C PHE A 111 5.30 12.36 13.31
N ASP A 112 4.90 12.59 14.57
CA ASP A 112 5.61 13.53 15.47
C ASP A 112 7.06 13.10 15.74
N PHE A 113 7.38 11.82 15.50
CA PHE A 113 8.76 11.32 15.58
C PHE A 113 9.72 12.03 14.61
N PHE A 114 9.26 12.65 13.51
CA PHE A 114 10.14 13.46 12.67
C PHE A 114 10.70 14.68 13.38
N TYR A 115 9.92 15.24 14.29
CA TYR A 115 10.32 16.37 15.13
C TYR A 115 11.15 15.91 16.33
N GLU A 116 10.69 14.87 17.01
CA GLU A 116 11.33 14.30 18.21
C GLU A 116 12.73 13.75 17.93
N LYS A 117 12.94 13.20 16.73
CA LYS A 117 14.21 12.61 16.27
C LYS A 117 15.09 13.58 15.48
N ASP A 118 14.77 14.87 15.53
CA ASP A 118 15.55 15.93 14.90
C ASP A 118 15.68 15.79 13.35
N ILE A 119 14.75 15.08 12.70
CA ILE A 119 14.72 14.92 11.25
C ILE A 119 14.13 16.15 10.57
N ALA A 120 13.13 16.76 11.20
CA ALA A 120 12.53 18.02 10.78
C ALA A 120 12.53 19.04 11.92
N THR A 121 12.44 20.32 11.57
CA THR A 121 12.24 21.41 12.54
C THR A 121 10.81 21.43 13.07
N GLU A 122 10.53 22.15 14.15
CA GLU A 122 9.17 22.32 14.70
C GLU A 122 8.18 22.89 13.68
N ASP A 123 8.65 23.71 12.73
CA ASP A 123 7.82 24.25 11.63
C ASP A 123 7.60 23.24 10.49
N GLY A 124 8.25 22.09 10.57
CA GLY A 124 8.14 20.98 9.61
C GLY A 124 9.17 20.99 8.49
N TYR A 125 10.13 21.93 8.48
CA TYR A 125 11.19 21.92 7.45
C TYR A 125 12.13 20.73 7.66
N ILE A 126 12.30 19.94 6.59
CA ILE A 126 13.20 18.78 6.56
C ILE A 126 14.65 19.28 6.60
N LYS A 127 15.43 18.78 7.54
CA LYS A 127 16.81 19.21 7.71
C LYS A 127 17.66 18.71 6.54
N LYS A 128 18.38 19.62 5.91
CA LYS A 128 19.27 19.31 4.80
C LYS A 128 20.55 18.62 5.28
N GLU A 129 21.06 17.77 4.42
CA GLU A 129 22.32 17.04 4.63
C GLU A 129 23.18 17.12 3.35
N LEU A 130 24.43 16.65 3.45
CA LEU A 130 25.27 16.48 2.27
C LEU A 130 24.58 15.52 1.30
N GLU A 131 24.50 15.91 0.04
CA GLU A 131 23.85 15.11 -0.98
C GLU A 131 24.66 13.86 -1.30
N GLU A 132 23.97 12.71 -1.22
CA GLU A 132 24.45 11.39 -1.59
C GLU A 132 23.48 10.76 -2.59
N MET A 133 23.96 9.76 -3.33
CA MET A 133 23.10 9.01 -4.26
C MET A 133 22.99 7.56 -3.82
N TYR A 134 21.75 7.07 -3.70
CA TYR A 134 21.47 5.69 -3.38
C TYR A 134 20.43 5.11 -4.35
N GLU A 135 20.81 4.11 -5.12
CA GLU A 135 19.93 3.47 -6.13
C GLU A 135 19.25 4.49 -7.07
N GLY A 136 19.95 5.54 -7.46
CA GLY A 136 19.41 6.62 -8.31
C GLY A 136 18.50 7.63 -7.58
N ILE A 137 18.37 7.54 -6.26
CA ILE A 137 17.62 8.47 -5.41
C ILE A 137 18.60 9.46 -4.78
N SER A 138 18.33 10.77 -4.89
CA SER A 138 19.09 11.81 -4.19
C SER A 138 18.72 11.86 -2.71
N LEU A 139 19.73 11.76 -1.84
CA LEU A 139 19.62 11.77 -0.38
C LEU A 139 20.19 13.07 0.21
N GLY A 140 19.67 14.22 -0.22
CA GLY A 140 20.11 15.54 0.24
C GLY A 140 19.50 16.02 1.56
N ASP A 141 18.86 15.15 2.34
CA ASP A 141 18.24 15.49 3.62
C ASP A 141 18.18 14.30 4.59
N ARG A 142 17.95 14.63 5.88
CA ARG A 142 17.89 13.66 6.98
C ARG A 142 16.77 12.65 6.81
N MET A 143 15.62 13.09 6.32
CA MET A 143 14.44 12.22 6.19
C MET A 143 14.71 11.07 5.23
N ARG A 144 15.25 11.34 4.03
CA ARG A 144 15.58 10.30 3.04
C ARG A 144 16.75 9.45 3.49
N LYS A 145 17.78 10.04 4.10
CA LYS A 145 18.87 9.27 4.71
C LYS A 145 18.38 8.34 5.81
N ALA A 146 17.52 8.82 6.71
CA ALA A 146 16.92 8.00 7.76
C ALA A 146 16.05 6.85 7.20
N MET A 147 15.41 7.05 6.05
CA MET A 147 14.57 6.02 5.44
C MET A 147 15.36 4.98 4.64
N LEU A 148 16.48 5.34 4.01
CA LEU A 148 17.08 4.56 2.93
C LEU A 148 18.56 4.21 3.11
N TRP A 149 19.32 4.97 3.90
CA TRP A 149 20.76 4.84 3.93
C TRP A 149 21.28 4.29 5.25
N GLU A 150 21.64 3.01 5.26
CA GLU A 150 22.07 2.29 6.46
C GLU A 150 23.30 2.90 7.15
N GLU A 151 24.15 3.62 6.41
CA GLU A 151 25.34 4.31 6.95
C GLU A 151 24.98 5.63 7.64
N SER A 152 23.74 6.12 7.49
CA SER A 152 23.28 7.34 8.14
C SER A 152 23.11 7.13 9.65
N GLU A 153 23.58 8.08 10.46
CA GLU A 153 23.33 8.11 11.90
C GLU A 153 21.82 8.16 12.24
N TYR A 154 20.99 8.65 11.29
CA TYR A 154 19.54 8.75 11.46
C TYR A 154 18.79 7.48 11.03
N PHE A 155 19.45 6.53 10.35
CA PHE A 155 18.79 5.33 9.84
C PHE A 155 18.11 4.51 10.95
N MET A 156 18.84 4.26 12.03
CA MET A 156 18.32 3.48 13.15
C MET A 156 17.12 4.14 13.86
N GLU A 157 16.97 5.44 13.73
CA GLU A 157 15.89 6.20 14.33
C GLU A 157 14.51 5.84 13.74
N LEU A 158 14.47 5.41 12.49
CA LEU A 158 13.23 5.01 11.80
C LEU A 158 13.05 3.50 11.68
N GLN A 159 13.96 2.67 12.25
CA GLN A 159 13.87 1.21 12.18
C GLN A 159 12.98 0.60 13.28
N ASP A 160 12.33 1.41 14.12
CA ASP A 160 11.36 0.89 15.10
C ASP A 160 10.26 0.10 14.37
N PRO A 161 10.04 -1.19 14.73
CA PRO A 161 8.97 -2.00 14.14
C PRO A 161 7.58 -1.35 14.24
N LYS A 162 7.33 -0.52 15.24
CA LYS A 162 6.08 0.25 15.37
C LYS A 162 5.91 1.28 14.26
N ILE A 163 7.00 1.82 13.73
CA ILE A 163 7.00 2.73 12.58
C ILE A 163 6.96 1.91 11.29
N GLN A 164 7.92 0.98 11.13
CA GLN A 164 8.12 0.24 9.90
C GLN A 164 6.96 -0.67 9.51
N ASN A 165 6.15 -1.13 10.45
CA ASN A 165 5.02 -2.02 10.19
C ASN A 165 3.69 -1.27 9.99
N GLU A 166 3.66 0.05 10.09
CA GLU A 166 2.45 0.83 9.85
C GLU A 166 2.27 1.15 8.37
N PHE A 167 1.06 0.87 7.86
CA PHE A 167 0.71 1.15 6.47
C PHE A 167 0.82 2.65 6.13
N ILE A 168 0.37 3.52 7.05
CA ILE A 168 0.43 4.96 6.83
C ILE A 168 1.88 5.45 6.66
N TYR A 169 2.85 4.83 7.35
CA TYR A 169 4.26 5.11 7.16
C TYR A 169 4.76 4.59 5.81
N LYS A 170 4.38 3.38 5.41
CA LYS A 170 4.77 2.83 4.10
C LYS A 170 4.17 3.64 2.94
N LEU A 171 2.96 4.14 3.09
CA LEU A 171 2.35 5.06 2.13
C LEU A 171 3.13 6.39 2.06
N PHE A 172 3.50 6.94 3.22
CA PHE A 172 4.37 8.12 3.31
C PHE A 172 5.72 7.87 2.63
N GLN A 173 6.36 6.75 2.93
CA GLN A 173 7.65 6.35 2.35
C GLN A 173 7.56 6.28 0.81
N MET A 174 6.55 5.61 0.27
CA MET A 174 6.30 5.52 -1.17
C MET A 174 6.20 6.91 -1.83
N ILE A 175 5.45 7.82 -1.22
CA ILE A 175 5.21 9.16 -1.78
C ILE A 175 6.45 10.05 -1.66
N SER A 176 7.13 10.04 -0.51
CA SER A 176 8.27 10.93 -0.24
C SER A 176 9.56 10.52 -0.94
N ILE A 177 9.70 9.23 -1.25
CA ILE A 177 10.78 8.75 -2.13
C ILE A 177 10.46 9.11 -3.58
N GLY A 178 9.18 9.02 -3.98
CA GLY A 178 8.71 9.37 -5.30
C GLY A 178 9.21 8.47 -6.41
N GLY A 179 9.20 8.97 -7.64
CA GLY A 179 9.72 8.32 -8.84
C GLY A 179 11.14 8.76 -9.21
N SER A 180 11.63 8.31 -10.35
CA SER A 180 13.00 8.57 -10.83
C SER A 180 13.32 10.05 -11.09
N ILE A 181 12.30 10.90 -11.27
CA ILE A 181 12.44 12.36 -11.33
C ILE A 181 11.51 12.95 -10.27
N CYS A 182 12.02 13.11 -9.08
CA CYS A 182 11.27 13.65 -7.96
C CYS A 182 11.75 15.07 -7.63
N GLN A 183 10.83 16.04 -7.66
CA GLN A 183 11.05 17.35 -7.08
C GLN A 183 10.64 17.29 -5.62
N TYR A 184 11.62 17.15 -4.75
CA TYR A 184 11.37 16.95 -3.33
C TYR A 184 10.82 18.18 -2.63
N GLU A 185 9.89 17.97 -1.70
CA GLU A 185 9.40 19.02 -0.83
C GLU A 185 10.43 19.36 0.26
N GLU A 186 10.42 20.60 0.69
CA GLU A 186 11.26 21.07 1.79
C GLU A 186 10.58 20.91 3.17
N ASN A 187 9.25 20.73 3.16
CA ASN A 187 8.46 20.60 4.39
C ASN A 187 7.73 19.26 4.41
N VAL A 188 7.84 18.53 5.53
CA VAL A 188 7.20 17.23 5.72
C VAL A 188 5.68 17.32 5.66
N LYS A 189 5.10 18.46 6.03
CA LYS A 189 3.64 18.69 6.02
C LYS A 189 3.04 18.54 4.62
N ASP A 190 3.77 18.95 3.58
CA ASP A 190 3.30 18.81 2.19
C ASP A 190 3.06 17.35 1.82
N TYR A 191 3.95 16.44 2.26
CA TYR A 191 3.74 15.00 2.09
C TYR A 191 2.60 14.48 2.97
N LEU A 192 2.56 14.89 4.24
CA LEU A 192 1.59 14.40 5.22
C LEU A 192 0.14 14.74 4.83
N ASP A 193 -0.10 15.91 4.24
CA ASP A 193 -1.42 16.32 3.77
C ASP A 193 -1.92 15.41 2.63
N ILE A 194 -1.02 15.04 1.72
CA ILE A 194 -1.35 14.09 0.66
C ILE A 194 -1.56 12.68 1.22
N VAL A 195 -0.67 12.18 2.09
CA VAL A 195 -0.84 10.88 2.77
C VAL A 195 -2.21 10.79 3.44
N LYS A 196 -2.57 11.81 4.22
CA LYS A 196 -3.88 11.90 4.88
C LYS A 196 -5.05 11.82 3.91
N SER A 197 -4.92 12.45 2.75
CA SER A 197 -5.94 12.44 1.71
C SER A 197 -6.06 11.07 1.05
N LEU A 198 -4.94 10.48 0.65
CA LEU A 198 -4.92 9.15 0.01
C LEU A 198 -5.38 8.05 0.96
N TYR A 199 -5.01 8.13 2.24
CA TYR A 199 -5.41 7.16 3.25
C TYR A 199 -6.93 7.02 3.35
N LYS A 200 -7.70 8.10 3.15
CA LYS A 200 -9.16 8.09 3.13
C LYS A 200 -9.76 7.32 1.95
N ASP A 201 -9.06 7.26 0.82
CA ASP A 201 -9.50 6.48 -0.35
C ASP A 201 -9.18 4.98 -0.20
N LEU A 202 -8.17 4.67 0.61
CA LEU A 202 -7.59 3.34 0.74
C LEU A 202 -8.15 2.55 1.92
N ILE A 203 -8.44 3.23 3.03
CA ILE A 203 -8.76 2.58 4.31
C ILE A 203 -10.22 2.82 4.69
N THR A 204 -10.91 1.74 4.98
CA THR A 204 -12.28 1.79 5.49
C THR A 204 -12.26 1.94 7.00
N VAL A 205 -12.89 3.01 7.45
CA VAL A 205 -13.06 3.35 8.87
C VAL A 205 -14.55 3.39 9.17
N ALA A 206 -14.99 2.71 10.20
CA ALA A 206 -16.37 2.76 10.64
C ALA A 206 -16.46 2.86 12.16
N LYS A 207 -17.60 3.33 12.61
CA LYS A 207 -17.93 3.38 14.03
C LYS A 207 -18.35 1.99 14.47
N ASP A 208 -17.69 1.45 15.49
CA ASP A 208 -18.08 0.21 16.12
C ASP A 208 -19.48 0.40 16.77
N GLN A 209 -20.40 -0.51 16.50
CA GLN A 209 -21.79 -0.37 16.93
C GLN A 209 -21.96 -0.57 18.45
N ASP A 210 -21.10 -1.39 19.05
CA ASP A 210 -21.18 -1.74 20.46
C ASP A 210 -20.46 -0.72 21.35
N THR A 211 -19.27 -0.28 20.95
CA THR A 211 -18.45 0.64 21.75
C THR A 211 -18.59 2.10 21.35
N GLY A 212 -19.07 2.36 20.14
CA GLY A 212 -19.14 3.70 19.56
C GLY A 212 -17.78 4.27 19.15
N GLU A 213 -16.71 3.52 19.26
CA GLU A 213 -15.36 3.91 18.87
C GLU A 213 -15.17 3.81 17.35
N ILE A 214 -14.29 4.66 16.81
CA ILE A 214 -13.88 4.58 15.43
C ILE A 214 -12.84 3.47 15.30
N ARG A 215 -13.09 2.51 14.40
CA ARG A 215 -12.16 1.40 14.10
C ARG A 215 -11.85 1.31 12.61
N VAL A 216 -10.65 0.88 12.33
CA VAL A 216 -10.23 0.51 10.98
C VAL A 216 -10.60 -0.95 10.73
N TYR A 217 -11.24 -1.20 9.59
CA TYR A 217 -11.66 -2.54 9.17
C TYR A 217 -10.84 -3.11 8.03
N SER A 218 -10.12 -2.26 7.31
CA SER A 218 -9.25 -2.71 6.22
C SER A 218 -8.04 -3.49 6.72
N HIS A 219 -7.70 -4.56 6.02
CA HIS A 219 -6.45 -5.31 6.21
C HIS A 219 -5.49 -4.96 5.08
N VAL A 220 -4.24 -4.66 5.42
CA VAL A 220 -3.23 -4.26 4.45
C VAL A 220 -2.09 -5.29 4.41
N PHE A 221 -1.72 -5.66 3.20
CA PHE A 221 -0.64 -6.61 2.91
C PHE A 221 0.35 -5.95 1.94
N LEU A 222 1.62 -5.91 2.32
CA LEU A 222 2.72 -5.55 1.44
C LEU A 222 3.20 -6.83 0.75
N VAL A 223 2.98 -6.91 -0.56
CA VAL A 223 3.41 -8.05 -1.37
C VAL A 223 4.88 -7.92 -1.69
N GLU A 224 5.66 -8.93 -1.34
CA GLU A 224 7.11 -8.99 -1.58
C GLU A 224 7.43 -9.77 -2.84
N SER A 225 6.71 -10.87 -3.11
CA SER A 225 6.86 -11.64 -4.34
C SER A 225 5.63 -12.50 -4.64
N VAL A 226 5.49 -12.89 -5.90
CA VAL A 226 4.46 -13.83 -6.37
C VAL A 226 5.15 -15.09 -6.86
N GLN A 227 4.80 -16.25 -6.30
CA GLN A 227 5.44 -17.52 -6.64
C GLN A 227 5.14 -17.90 -8.10
N GLY A 228 6.15 -18.39 -8.81
CA GLY A 228 6.03 -18.73 -10.23
C GLY A 228 6.23 -17.54 -11.18
N VAL A 229 6.50 -16.35 -10.66
CA VAL A 229 6.88 -15.16 -11.42
C VAL A 229 8.28 -14.73 -10.99
N GLU A 230 9.16 -14.49 -11.93
CA GLU A 230 10.55 -14.12 -11.62
C GLU A 230 10.61 -12.82 -10.83
N ASN A 231 9.86 -11.82 -11.27
CA ASN A 231 9.75 -10.55 -10.57
C ASN A 231 8.46 -9.83 -10.98
N ILE A 232 7.76 -9.25 -9.99
CA ILE A 232 6.60 -8.38 -10.22
C ILE A 232 6.98 -6.91 -10.41
N PHE A 233 8.24 -6.57 -10.22
CA PHE A 233 8.82 -5.24 -10.43
C PHE A 233 9.86 -5.27 -11.54
N THR A 234 10.09 -4.16 -12.21
CA THR A 234 11.08 -4.06 -13.29
C THR A 234 12.50 -4.29 -12.77
N VAL A 235 12.81 -3.76 -11.59
CA VAL A 235 14.07 -3.99 -10.88
C VAL A 235 13.73 -4.55 -9.52
N LYS A 236 14.30 -5.72 -9.21
CA LYS A 236 14.09 -6.37 -7.92
C LYS A 236 14.72 -5.56 -6.78
N ASP A 237 14.08 -5.59 -5.62
CA ASP A 237 14.59 -5.03 -4.35
C ASP A 237 14.90 -3.52 -4.38
N HIS A 238 14.35 -2.77 -5.36
CA HIS A 238 14.54 -1.33 -5.43
C HIS A 238 13.71 -0.59 -4.35
N PRO A 239 14.25 0.47 -3.69
CA PRO A 239 13.55 1.20 -2.62
C PRO A 239 12.23 1.86 -3.03
N GLN A 240 12.01 2.08 -4.31
CA GLN A 240 10.76 2.63 -4.87
C GLN A 240 9.71 1.56 -5.17
N ASN A 241 9.95 0.30 -4.85
CA ASN A 241 9.03 -0.78 -5.12
C ASN A 241 8.06 -0.99 -3.95
N PHE A 242 6.78 -0.80 -4.22
CA PHE A 242 5.70 -1.02 -3.27
C PHE A 242 4.53 -1.71 -3.97
N PHE A 243 4.03 -2.78 -3.42
CA PHE A 243 2.79 -3.39 -3.86
C PHE A 243 1.90 -3.70 -2.67
N PHE A 244 0.87 -2.90 -2.49
CA PHE A 244 -0.11 -3.07 -1.42
C PHE A 244 -1.38 -3.74 -1.94
N VAL A 245 -1.83 -4.74 -1.20
CA VAL A 245 -3.16 -5.33 -1.32
C VAL A 245 -3.95 -4.92 -0.09
N ILE A 246 -5.02 -4.17 -0.28
CA ILE A 246 -5.84 -3.58 0.79
C ILE A 246 -7.23 -4.20 0.71
N VAL A 247 -7.59 -5.01 1.69
CA VAL A 247 -8.85 -5.75 1.72
C VAL A 247 -9.83 -5.04 2.67
N ASP A 248 -10.97 -4.67 2.15
CA ASP A 248 -12.11 -4.17 2.90
C ASP A 248 -13.16 -5.29 3.05
N PRO A 249 -13.22 -5.95 4.21
CA PRO A 249 -14.14 -7.06 4.42
C PRO A 249 -15.59 -6.63 4.58
N ILE A 250 -15.85 -5.34 4.88
CA ILE A 250 -17.23 -4.82 5.05
C ILE A 250 -17.91 -4.69 3.69
N HIS A 251 -17.24 -4.08 2.73
CA HIS A 251 -17.78 -3.82 1.40
C HIS A 251 -17.42 -4.90 0.38
N TRP A 252 -16.65 -5.91 0.78
CA TRP A 252 -16.11 -6.96 -0.09
C TRP A 252 -15.29 -6.40 -1.24
N HIS A 253 -14.44 -5.41 -0.91
CA HIS A 253 -13.58 -4.75 -1.87
C HIS A 253 -12.11 -5.08 -1.61
N VAL A 254 -11.35 -5.20 -2.68
CA VAL A 254 -9.89 -5.23 -2.62
C VAL A 254 -9.32 -4.11 -3.50
N THR A 255 -8.42 -3.32 -2.92
CA THR A 255 -7.69 -2.27 -3.62
C THR A 255 -6.26 -2.74 -3.82
N LEU A 256 -5.76 -2.64 -5.05
CA LEU A 256 -4.37 -2.84 -5.40
C LEU A 256 -3.74 -1.47 -5.58
N LEU A 257 -2.63 -1.21 -4.90
CA LEU A 257 -1.82 -0.01 -5.07
C LEU A 257 -0.37 -0.44 -5.28
N TYR A 258 0.19 -0.06 -6.42
CA TYR A 258 1.49 -0.50 -6.87
C TYR A 258 2.33 0.70 -7.32
N HIS A 259 3.56 0.73 -6.88
CA HIS A 259 4.59 1.65 -7.35
C HIS A 259 5.87 0.89 -7.60
N GLN A 260 6.55 1.22 -8.70
CA GLN A 260 7.84 0.65 -9.03
C GLN A 260 8.83 1.71 -9.51
N TRP A 261 10.09 1.40 -9.38
CA TRP A 261 11.12 2.13 -10.08
C TRP A 261 10.95 2.00 -11.60
N THR A 262 11.12 3.10 -12.30
CA THR A 262 11.18 3.11 -13.78
C THR A 262 12.35 3.97 -14.22
N SER A 263 13.08 3.51 -15.24
CA SER A 263 14.09 4.34 -15.86
C SER A 263 13.48 5.61 -16.43
N PHE A 264 14.25 6.69 -16.38
CA PHE A 264 13.86 7.94 -17.03
C PHE A 264 13.91 7.85 -18.56
N TRP A 265 14.82 6.99 -19.08
CA TRP A 265 15.09 6.78 -20.51
C TRP A 265 14.25 5.64 -21.09
#